data_12cf683f20638befeb498364705da1ea
#
_entry.id   12cf683f20638befeb498364705da1ea
#
_cell.length_a   1.000
_cell.length_b   1.000
_cell.length_c   1.000
_cell.angle_alpha   90.00
_cell.angle_beta   90.00
_cell.angle_gamma   90.00
#
_symmetry.space_group_name_H-M   'P 1'
#
loop_
_entity.id
_entity.type
_entity.pdbx_description
1 polymer ?
#
loop_
_entity_poly.entity_id
_entity_poly.type
_entity_poly.pdbx_seq_one_letter_code
_entity_poly.pdbx_strand_id
1 'polypeptide(L)'
;MTTPVTTAGQATRRRLLTAAGVVVASAAVVAGALAAVGGWPGASDLPRDLAGAPVQADVPAPAASADAATSVDSGLGRFRAPSVGLDVPLGAVDVVGGVVDPPGFSSAYRVRDLGVAPEDAASGTVFVVMHSVRGGGTGPGDLLIDDRAGSASVAPGAVIEVAGVDYSVGSSRAVPKGELPDDAEVWADTPGRLVVITCLQRPDGSPSRDDMVIEATRA
;
A
#
# COMPACT_ATOMS: atom_id res chain seq x y z
N MET A 1 20.81 -53.00 41.65
CA MET A 1 19.45 -52.74 41.08
C MET A 1 19.21 -51.25 41.09
N THR A 2 19.52 -50.59 39.98
CA THR A 2 19.42 -49.14 39.81
C THR A 2 18.68 -48.88 38.51
N THR A 3 17.46 -48.39 38.60
CA THR A 3 16.59 -48.02 37.49
C THR A 3 17.00 -46.67 36.91
N PRO A 4 17.07 -46.48 35.57
CA PRO A 4 17.28 -45.18 34.96
C PRO A 4 15.98 -44.39 34.82
N VAL A 5 16.05 -43.12 35.18
CA VAL A 5 15.01 -42.13 35.00
C VAL A 5 15.04 -41.66 33.54
N THR A 6 13.93 -41.86 32.82
CA THR A 6 13.75 -41.37 31.47
C THR A 6 13.27 -39.93 31.49
N THR A 7 14.12 -39.01 31.02
CA THR A 7 13.77 -37.60 30.83
C THR A 7 12.99 -37.44 29.52
N ALA A 8 11.74 -37.04 29.61
CA ALA A 8 10.90 -36.72 28.45
C ALA A 8 11.36 -35.39 27.82
N GLY A 9 11.87 -35.49 26.59
CA GLY A 9 12.23 -34.33 25.78
C GLY A 9 10.98 -33.56 25.35
N GLN A 10 10.90 -32.29 25.71
CA GLN A 10 9.92 -31.36 25.20
C GLN A 10 10.22 -31.05 23.73
N ALA A 11 9.37 -31.54 22.83
CA ALA A 11 9.38 -31.19 21.42
C ALA A 11 8.88 -29.76 21.25
N THR A 12 9.80 -28.83 21.05
CA THR A 12 9.51 -27.46 20.62
C THR A 12 8.88 -27.51 19.24
N ARG A 13 7.56 -27.33 19.16
CA ARG A 13 6.87 -27.13 17.90
C ARG A 13 7.31 -25.78 17.32
N ARG A 14 8.26 -25.79 16.40
CA ARG A 14 8.51 -24.68 15.50
C ARG A 14 7.27 -24.50 14.64
N ARG A 15 6.51 -23.45 14.90
CA ARG A 15 5.49 -22.97 13.96
C ARG A 15 6.26 -22.41 12.76
N LEU A 16 6.23 -23.12 11.66
CA LEU A 16 6.60 -22.59 10.35
C LEU A 16 5.54 -21.53 10.01
N LEU A 17 5.89 -20.27 10.18
CA LEU A 17 5.16 -19.17 9.58
C LEU A 17 5.42 -19.29 8.07
N THR A 18 4.46 -19.81 7.35
CA THR A 18 4.38 -19.65 5.89
C THR A 18 4.16 -18.17 5.64
N ALA A 19 5.19 -17.47 5.21
CA ALA A 19 5.05 -16.12 4.66
C ALA A 19 4.16 -16.26 3.42
N ALA A 20 2.92 -15.85 3.53
CA ALA A 20 2.05 -15.67 2.37
C ALA A 20 2.57 -14.43 1.65
N GLY A 21 3.14 -14.60 0.46
CA GLY A 21 3.56 -13.50 -0.39
C GLY A 21 2.36 -12.60 -0.70
N VAL A 22 2.48 -11.31 -0.41
CA VAL A 22 1.47 -10.30 -0.72
C VAL A 22 1.88 -9.59 -1.99
N VAL A 23 1.02 -9.58 -2.99
CA VAL A 23 1.22 -8.85 -4.25
C VAL A 23 0.46 -7.53 -4.19
N VAL A 24 1.17 -6.41 -4.34
CA VAL A 24 0.54 -5.11 -4.59
C VAL A 24 0.30 -5.02 -6.10
N ALA A 25 -0.95 -5.18 -6.52
CA ALA A 25 -1.31 -5.08 -7.92
C ALA A 25 -1.30 -3.61 -8.33
N SER A 26 -0.34 -3.28 -9.16
CA SER A 26 -0.37 -2.03 -9.92
C SER A 26 -0.79 -2.36 -11.33
N ALA A 27 -1.91 -1.80 -11.75
CA ALA A 27 -2.52 -2.04 -13.05
C ALA A 27 -1.52 -1.86 -14.21
N ALA A 28 -1.17 -2.94 -14.89
CA ALA A 28 -0.43 -2.91 -16.14
C ALA A 28 -1.42 -2.91 -17.32
N VAL A 29 -1.27 -1.93 -18.23
CA VAL A 29 -2.10 -1.79 -19.45
C VAL A 29 -1.86 -2.94 -20.41
N VAL A 30 -2.92 -3.62 -20.78
CA VAL A 30 -3.02 -4.34 -22.04
C VAL A 30 -4.13 -3.68 -22.87
N ALA A 31 -3.75 -2.92 -23.89
CA ALA A 31 -4.69 -2.41 -24.87
C ALA A 31 -5.15 -3.60 -25.74
N GLY A 32 -6.31 -4.16 -25.41
CA GLY A 32 -7.02 -5.15 -26.21
C GLY A 32 -8.40 -4.63 -26.55
N ALA A 33 -8.61 -4.28 -27.83
CA ALA A 33 -9.91 -3.92 -28.35
C ALA A 33 -10.87 -5.11 -28.26
N LEU A 34 -11.90 -5.02 -27.43
CA LEU A 34 -13.11 -5.83 -27.51
C LEU A 34 -14.32 -4.89 -27.46
N ALA A 35 -14.85 -4.62 -28.64
CA ALA A 35 -16.20 -4.09 -28.78
C ALA A 35 -17.18 -5.21 -28.41
N ALA A 36 -17.82 -5.14 -27.25
CA ALA A 36 -18.97 -5.95 -26.87
C ALA A 36 -19.95 -5.08 -26.06
N VAL A 37 -21.04 -4.77 -26.70
CA VAL A 37 -22.40 -4.41 -26.25
C VAL A 37 -22.57 -4.38 -24.71
N GLY A 38 -22.38 -3.20 -24.15
CA GLY A 38 -22.65 -2.88 -22.75
C GLY A 38 -22.17 -1.44 -22.55
N GLY A 39 -23.11 -0.52 -22.26
CA GLY A 39 -22.84 0.91 -22.24
C GLY A 39 -21.53 1.28 -21.55
N TRP A 40 -20.75 2.12 -22.18
CA TRP A 40 -19.59 2.75 -21.56
C TRP A 40 -20.07 3.46 -20.29
N PRO A 41 -19.42 3.24 -19.14
CA PRO A 41 -19.71 4.07 -17.97
C PRO A 41 -19.56 5.53 -18.41
N GLY A 42 -20.57 6.35 -18.12
CA GLY A 42 -20.52 7.77 -18.44
C GLY A 42 -19.27 8.37 -17.79
N ALA A 43 -18.71 9.44 -18.35
CA ALA A 43 -17.54 10.14 -17.79
C ALA A 43 -17.73 10.55 -16.32
N SER A 44 -18.97 10.50 -15.81
CA SER A 44 -19.35 10.73 -14.41
C SER A 44 -19.01 9.57 -13.48
N ASP A 45 -18.87 8.36 -14.03
CA ASP A 45 -18.66 7.13 -13.24
C ASP A 45 -17.19 6.72 -13.15
N LEU A 46 -16.29 7.46 -13.83
CA LEU A 46 -14.85 7.20 -13.75
C LEU A 46 -14.29 7.67 -12.40
N PRO A 47 -13.36 6.89 -11.81
CA PRO A 47 -12.61 7.33 -10.64
C PRO A 47 -11.93 8.68 -10.92
N ARG A 48 -11.78 9.50 -9.90
CA ARG A 48 -11.17 10.82 -10.02
C ARG A 48 -9.88 10.90 -9.23
N ASP A 49 -8.92 11.61 -9.78
CA ASP A 49 -7.67 11.96 -9.12
C ASP A 49 -7.86 13.12 -8.11
N LEU A 50 -6.78 13.58 -7.49
CA LEU A 50 -6.81 14.70 -6.53
C LEU A 50 -7.25 16.03 -7.13
N ALA A 51 -7.07 16.22 -8.44
CA ALA A 51 -7.51 17.41 -9.17
C ALA A 51 -8.97 17.29 -9.65
N GLY A 52 -9.63 16.14 -9.41
CA GLY A 52 -10.97 15.86 -9.87
C GLY A 52 -11.06 15.43 -11.33
N ALA A 53 -9.92 15.19 -12.00
CA ALA A 53 -9.87 14.69 -13.35
C ALA A 53 -10.21 13.19 -13.40
N PRO A 54 -10.92 12.71 -14.44
CA PRO A 54 -11.23 11.28 -14.56
C PRO A 54 -9.95 10.49 -14.82
N VAL A 55 -9.76 9.41 -14.05
CA VAL A 55 -8.65 8.45 -14.21
C VAL A 55 -9.17 7.21 -14.90
N GLN A 56 -8.47 6.75 -15.94
CA GLN A 56 -8.71 5.42 -16.48
C GLN A 56 -7.94 4.40 -15.63
N ALA A 57 -8.68 3.54 -14.95
CA ALA A 57 -8.09 2.38 -14.33
C ALA A 57 -7.57 1.44 -15.43
N ASP A 58 -6.35 0.98 -15.29
CA ASP A 58 -5.71 0.10 -16.28
C ASP A 58 -6.33 -1.31 -16.34
N VAL A 59 -7.02 -1.70 -15.26
CA VAL A 59 -7.81 -2.95 -15.18
C VAL A 59 -9.09 -2.62 -14.40
N PRO A 60 -10.27 -3.10 -14.83
CA PRO A 60 -11.45 -3.05 -13.97
C PRO A 60 -11.13 -3.79 -12.68
N ALA A 61 -11.30 -3.13 -11.54
CA ALA A 61 -11.17 -3.78 -10.25
C ALA A 61 -12.06 -5.04 -10.26
N PRO A 62 -11.56 -6.21 -9.85
CA PRO A 62 -12.42 -7.38 -9.70
C PRO A 62 -13.58 -7.02 -8.76
N ALA A 63 -14.80 -7.47 -9.07
CA ALA A 63 -15.99 -7.13 -8.28
C ALA A 63 -15.84 -7.45 -6.77
N ALA A 64 -14.95 -8.38 -6.42
CA ALA A 64 -14.58 -8.69 -5.05
C ALA A 64 -13.78 -7.59 -4.33
N SER A 65 -13.09 -6.72 -5.07
CA SER A 65 -12.29 -5.64 -4.45
C SER A 65 -13.15 -4.52 -3.87
N ALA A 66 -14.35 -4.29 -4.43
CA ALA A 66 -15.26 -3.27 -3.92
C ALA A 66 -15.82 -3.66 -2.53
N ASP A 67 -16.07 -4.94 -2.30
CA ASP A 67 -16.56 -5.46 -1.01
C ASP A 67 -15.45 -5.52 0.05
N ALA A 68 -14.18 -5.63 -0.39
CA ALA A 68 -13.02 -5.69 0.49
C ALA A 68 -12.51 -4.30 0.92
N ALA A 69 -13.00 -3.22 0.29
CA ALA A 69 -12.60 -1.86 0.59
C ALA A 69 -13.64 -1.14 1.44
N THR A 70 -13.17 -0.45 2.46
CA THR A 70 -14.03 0.44 3.25
C THR A 70 -14.02 1.83 2.61
N SER A 71 -15.21 2.40 2.38
CA SER A 71 -15.32 3.75 1.83
C SER A 71 -14.59 4.77 2.72
N VAL A 72 -14.12 5.85 2.09
CA VAL A 72 -13.30 6.90 2.72
C VAL A 72 -13.97 7.62 3.87
N ASP A 73 -15.31 7.63 3.90
CA ASP A 73 -16.11 8.26 4.95
C ASP A 73 -16.23 7.44 6.23
N SER A 74 -15.45 6.39 6.36
CA SER A 74 -15.51 5.47 7.52
C SER A 74 -14.96 6.04 8.83
N GLY A 75 -14.55 7.31 8.86
CA GLY A 75 -14.05 7.96 10.10
C GLY A 75 -12.66 7.49 10.53
N LEU A 76 -11.89 6.84 9.65
CA LEU A 76 -10.53 6.35 9.93
C LEU A 76 -9.49 7.48 10.04
N GLY A 77 -9.87 8.73 9.78
CA GLY A 77 -8.99 9.88 9.86
C GLY A 77 -8.35 10.27 8.54
N ARG A 78 -7.13 10.80 8.61
CA ARG A 78 -6.40 11.32 7.44
C ARG A 78 -5.01 10.75 7.37
N PHE A 79 -4.47 10.75 6.15
CA PHE A 79 -3.05 10.59 5.89
C PHE A 79 -2.48 11.94 5.46
N ARG A 80 -1.42 12.39 6.13
CA ARG A 80 -0.77 13.67 5.84
C ARG A 80 0.73 13.51 5.69
N ALA A 81 1.30 14.18 4.69
CA ALA A 81 2.73 14.40 4.53
C ALA A 81 2.97 15.88 4.20
N PRO A 82 3.06 16.76 5.22
CA PRO A 82 3.08 18.21 5.02
C PRO A 82 4.24 18.72 4.16
N SER A 83 5.39 18.03 4.22
CA SER A 83 6.58 18.41 3.43
C SER A 83 6.36 18.37 1.91
N VAL A 84 5.38 17.61 1.46
CA VAL A 84 5.00 17.47 0.03
C VAL A 84 3.57 17.94 -0.24
N GLY A 85 2.91 18.57 0.75
CA GLY A 85 1.56 19.10 0.60
C GLY A 85 0.45 18.06 0.51
N LEU A 86 0.71 16.81 0.93
CA LEU A 86 -0.28 15.73 0.89
C LEU A 86 -1.14 15.77 2.15
N ASP A 87 -2.46 15.83 1.96
CA ASP A 87 -3.48 15.70 3.02
C ASP A 87 -4.73 15.08 2.39
N VAL A 88 -4.94 13.78 2.62
CA VAL A 88 -6.02 13.00 2.01
C VAL A 88 -6.76 12.17 3.05
N PRO A 89 -8.02 11.79 2.78
CA PRO A 89 -8.74 10.83 3.61
C PRO A 89 -8.00 9.51 3.72
N LEU A 90 -8.13 8.87 4.88
CA LEU A 90 -7.63 7.51 5.12
C LEU A 90 -8.79 6.53 5.07
N GLY A 91 -8.76 5.63 4.11
CA GLY A 91 -9.63 4.47 4.02
C GLY A 91 -8.97 3.20 4.55
N ALA A 92 -9.59 2.06 4.28
CA ALA A 92 -9.02 0.76 4.56
C ALA A 92 -9.24 -0.20 3.38
N VAL A 93 -8.35 -1.15 3.21
CA VAL A 93 -8.38 -2.18 2.18
C VAL A 93 -7.93 -3.52 2.76
N ASP A 94 -8.50 -4.60 2.25
CA ASP A 94 -8.11 -5.96 2.61
C ASP A 94 -7.17 -6.56 1.56
N VAL A 95 -6.44 -7.60 1.97
CA VAL A 95 -5.68 -8.44 1.05
C VAL A 95 -6.63 -9.48 0.45
N VAL A 96 -6.84 -9.46 -0.86
CA VAL A 96 -7.69 -10.42 -1.55
C VAL A 96 -6.85 -11.27 -2.49
N GLY A 97 -6.78 -12.57 -2.24
CA GLY A 97 -5.97 -13.49 -3.05
C GLY A 97 -4.48 -13.17 -3.08
N GLY A 98 -3.94 -12.55 -2.02
CA GLY A 98 -2.55 -12.10 -1.95
C GLY A 98 -2.30 -10.76 -2.65
N VAL A 99 -3.35 -10.04 -3.04
CA VAL A 99 -3.26 -8.75 -3.73
C VAL A 99 -3.88 -7.65 -2.87
N VAL A 100 -3.22 -6.50 -2.83
CA VAL A 100 -3.76 -5.26 -2.25
C VAL A 100 -4.06 -4.30 -3.40
N ASP A 101 -5.34 -3.98 -3.60
CA ASP A 101 -5.80 -3.08 -4.68
C ASP A 101 -6.65 -1.95 -4.07
N PRO A 102 -6.07 -0.74 -3.88
CA PRO A 102 -6.80 0.38 -3.34
C PRO A 102 -7.98 0.79 -4.24
N PRO A 103 -9.19 1.03 -3.70
CA PRO A 103 -10.38 1.22 -4.53
C PRO A 103 -10.48 2.61 -5.19
N GLY A 104 -9.59 3.55 -4.84
CA GLY A 104 -9.68 4.93 -5.33
C GLY A 104 -8.36 5.65 -5.45
N PHE A 105 -8.37 6.75 -6.23
CA PHE A 105 -7.19 7.53 -6.62
C PHE A 105 -7.06 8.87 -5.89
N SER A 106 -7.87 9.13 -4.86
CA SER A 106 -7.87 10.37 -4.10
C SER A 106 -7.67 10.18 -2.59
N SER A 107 -7.34 8.96 -2.17
CA SER A 107 -7.22 8.59 -0.75
C SER A 107 -6.03 7.67 -0.51
N ALA A 108 -5.59 7.61 0.74
CA ALA A 108 -4.70 6.58 1.24
C ALA A 108 -5.51 5.47 1.90
N TYR A 109 -4.97 4.26 1.96
CA TYR A 109 -5.68 3.10 2.52
C TYR A 109 -4.76 2.31 3.44
N ARG A 110 -5.16 2.13 4.70
CA ARG A 110 -4.50 1.16 5.55
C ARG A 110 -4.86 -0.26 5.14
N VAL A 111 -3.93 -1.20 5.22
CA VAL A 111 -4.18 -2.62 4.98
C VAL A 111 -4.63 -3.26 6.28
N ARG A 112 -5.87 -3.83 6.32
CA ARG A 112 -6.47 -4.37 7.56
C ARG A 112 -5.87 -5.69 7.98
N ASP A 113 -5.52 -6.53 7.01
CA ASP A 113 -5.04 -7.91 7.24
C ASP A 113 -3.55 -7.99 7.52
N LEU A 114 -2.83 -6.86 7.48
CA LEU A 114 -1.40 -6.78 7.72
C LEU A 114 -1.10 -5.79 8.85
N GLY A 115 -0.21 -6.21 9.76
CA GLY A 115 0.24 -5.38 10.87
C GLY A 115 -0.89 -4.98 11.82
N VAL A 116 -0.87 -3.73 12.28
CA VAL A 116 -1.79 -3.21 13.29
C VAL A 116 -2.56 -1.99 12.80
N ALA A 117 -3.62 -1.63 13.52
CA ALA A 117 -4.34 -0.37 13.30
C ALA A 117 -3.50 0.84 13.80
N PRO A 118 -3.71 2.07 13.26
CA PRO A 118 -2.94 3.24 13.69
C PRO A 118 -3.01 3.51 15.20
N GLU A 119 -4.15 3.25 15.84
CA GLU A 119 -4.31 3.35 17.28
C GLU A 119 -3.41 2.40 18.08
N ASP A 120 -3.06 1.25 17.51
CA ASP A 120 -2.21 0.21 18.08
C ASP A 120 -0.76 0.28 17.57
N ALA A 121 -0.37 1.36 16.91
CA ALA A 121 0.92 1.53 16.25
C ALA A 121 2.15 1.24 17.15
N ALA A 122 2.01 1.42 18.46
CA ALA A 122 3.07 1.10 19.41
C ALA A 122 3.41 -0.40 19.49
N SER A 123 2.52 -1.28 19.01
CA SER A 123 2.63 -2.73 19.14
C SER A 123 3.08 -3.45 17.85
N GLY A 124 3.04 -2.77 16.69
CA GLY A 124 3.35 -3.39 15.41
C GLY A 124 3.57 -2.38 14.29
N THR A 125 3.56 -2.86 13.05
CA THR A 125 3.69 -2.07 11.83
C THR A 125 2.32 -1.65 11.32
N VAL A 126 2.18 -0.37 10.95
CA VAL A 126 1.04 0.14 10.18
C VAL A 126 1.41 0.12 8.71
N PHE A 127 0.63 -0.56 7.87
CA PHE A 127 0.81 -0.59 6.42
C PHE A 127 -0.21 0.31 5.75
N VAL A 128 0.26 1.21 4.88
CA VAL A 128 -0.57 2.14 4.10
C VAL A 128 -0.20 2.02 2.63
N VAL A 129 -1.21 1.94 1.78
CA VAL A 129 -1.06 1.88 0.33
C VAL A 129 -1.86 2.98 -0.34
N MET A 130 -1.41 3.45 -1.50
CA MET A 130 -2.13 4.44 -2.29
C MET A 130 -1.68 4.39 -3.75
N HIS A 131 -2.53 4.87 -4.63
CA HIS A 131 -2.18 4.97 -6.04
C HIS A 131 -1.33 6.20 -6.34
N SER A 132 -0.39 6.03 -7.26
CA SER A 132 0.13 7.07 -8.14
C SER A 132 -0.47 6.89 -9.53
N VAL A 133 -0.64 7.99 -10.26
CA VAL A 133 -1.36 8.03 -11.54
C VAL A 133 -0.39 8.41 -12.66
N ARG A 134 -0.39 7.65 -13.76
CA ARG A 134 0.37 8.00 -14.94
C ARG A 134 -0.46 8.81 -15.95
N GLY A 135 0.20 9.41 -16.91
CA GLY A 135 -0.49 10.10 -18.00
C GLY A 135 -1.01 11.50 -17.64
N GLY A 136 -0.47 12.13 -16.58
CA GLY A 136 -0.73 13.52 -16.23
C GLY A 136 -1.81 13.73 -15.16
N GLY A 137 -2.37 12.65 -14.58
CA GLY A 137 -3.19 12.72 -13.37
C GLY A 137 -2.31 12.88 -12.12
N THR A 138 -2.94 13.22 -10.99
CA THR A 138 -2.25 13.35 -9.70
C THR A 138 -2.98 12.53 -8.63
N GLY A 139 -2.50 11.34 -8.33
CA GLY A 139 -2.93 10.56 -7.18
C GLY A 139 -2.15 10.94 -5.92
N PRO A 140 -2.54 10.42 -4.75
CA PRO A 140 -1.83 10.69 -3.50
C PRO A 140 -0.36 10.24 -3.55
N GLY A 141 -0.10 9.12 -4.19
CA GLY A 141 1.23 8.55 -4.34
C GLY A 141 2.17 9.42 -5.18
N ASP A 142 1.64 10.19 -6.16
CA ASP A 142 2.46 11.05 -7.00
C ASP A 142 3.14 12.17 -6.21
N LEU A 143 2.54 12.61 -5.10
CA LEU A 143 3.16 13.61 -4.23
C LEU A 143 4.30 13.02 -3.37
N LEU A 144 4.32 11.71 -3.21
CA LEU A 144 5.35 11.00 -2.42
C LEU A 144 6.57 10.57 -3.24
N ILE A 145 6.50 10.66 -4.58
CA ILE A 145 7.56 10.21 -5.49
C ILE A 145 8.12 11.35 -6.34
N ASP A 146 9.39 11.25 -6.67
CA ASP A 146 10.02 11.97 -7.78
C ASP A 146 10.32 10.96 -8.89
N ASP A 147 9.46 10.92 -9.91
CA ASP A 147 9.54 9.98 -11.02
C ASP A 147 10.82 10.16 -11.86
N ARG A 148 11.37 11.39 -11.91
CA ARG A 148 12.60 11.71 -12.65
C ARG A 148 13.84 11.27 -11.90
N ALA A 149 13.85 11.46 -10.59
CA ALA A 149 14.94 11.01 -9.73
C ALA A 149 14.85 9.51 -9.40
N GLY A 150 13.68 8.88 -9.60
CA GLY A 150 13.44 7.49 -9.20
C GLY A 150 13.49 7.29 -7.69
N SER A 151 13.05 8.27 -6.93
CA SER A 151 13.17 8.32 -5.47
C SER A 151 11.89 8.83 -4.80
N ALA A 152 11.84 8.78 -3.47
CA ALA A 152 10.78 9.45 -2.72
C ALA A 152 11.01 10.96 -2.69
N SER A 153 9.90 11.74 -2.70
CA SER A 153 9.90 13.19 -2.49
C SER A 153 9.96 13.56 -1.01
N VAL A 154 9.64 12.62 -0.11
CA VAL A 154 9.76 12.82 1.33
C VAL A 154 11.17 12.45 1.80
N ALA A 155 11.87 13.41 2.41
CA ALA A 155 13.23 13.20 2.90
C ALA A 155 13.24 12.47 4.26
N PRO A 156 14.34 11.79 4.65
CA PRO A 156 14.54 11.33 6.00
C PRO A 156 14.36 12.47 7.02
N GLY A 157 13.66 12.20 8.12
CA GLY A 157 13.27 13.17 9.13
C GLY A 157 11.97 13.94 8.84
N ALA A 158 11.39 13.84 7.63
CA ALA A 158 10.07 14.40 7.35
C ALA A 158 8.99 13.68 8.17
N VAL A 159 7.94 14.42 8.53
CA VAL A 159 6.82 13.87 9.29
C VAL A 159 5.74 13.36 8.33
N ILE A 160 5.24 12.15 8.61
CA ILE A 160 4.02 11.58 8.06
C ILE A 160 3.06 11.35 9.22
N GLU A 161 1.83 11.83 9.10
CA GLU A 161 0.75 11.58 10.07
C GLU A 161 -0.23 10.55 9.48
N VAL A 162 -0.58 9.54 10.26
CA VAL A 162 -1.61 8.54 9.92
C VAL A 162 -2.63 8.47 11.04
N ALA A 163 -3.86 8.92 10.79
CA ALA A 163 -4.96 8.94 11.78
C ALA A 163 -4.57 9.60 13.12
N GLY A 164 -3.81 10.70 13.07
CA GLY A 164 -3.38 11.45 14.26
C GLY A 164 -2.13 10.89 14.95
N VAL A 165 -1.48 9.89 14.36
CA VAL A 165 -0.20 9.35 14.84
C VAL A 165 0.93 9.86 13.95
N ASP A 166 1.91 10.52 14.54
CA ASP A 166 3.08 11.05 13.84
C ASP A 166 4.19 10.02 13.72
N TYR A 167 4.81 9.99 12.53
CA TYR A 167 5.97 9.17 12.20
C TYR A 167 7.05 10.01 11.55
N SER A 168 8.31 9.76 11.90
CA SER A 168 9.48 10.34 11.24
C SER A 168 9.99 9.39 10.17
N VAL A 169 10.10 9.86 8.93
CA VAL A 169 10.65 9.09 7.82
C VAL A 169 12.09 8.72 8.12
N GLY A 170 12.42 7.44 8.04
CA GLY A 170 13.76 6.92 8.22
C GLY A 170 14.46 6.67 6.90
N SER A 171 13.77 5.98 6.00
CA SER A 171 14.32 5.56 4.69
C SER A 171 13.24 5.43 3.64
N SER A 172 13.68 5.37 2.38
CA SER A 172 12.84 4.99 1.26
C SER A 172 13.66 4.25 0.22
N ARG A 173 13.03 3.32 -0.50
CA ARG A 173 13.68 2.59 -1.58
C ARG A 173 12.69 2.18 -2.66
N ALA A 174 13.17 2.09 -3.89
CA ALA A 174 12.44 1.45 -4.97
C ALA A 174 12.60 -0.07 -4.85
N VAL A 175 11.51 -0.81 -4.99
CA VAL A 175 11.47 -2.28 -4.94
C VAL A 175 10.80 -2.78 -6.21
N PRO A 176 11.44 -3.67 -6.98
CA PRO A 176 10.79 -4.28 -8.14
C PRO A 176 9.49 -4.97 -7.74
N LYS A 177 8.41 -4.75 -8.48
CA LYS A 177 7.08 -5.29 -8.17
C LYS A 177 7.06 -6.80 -8.04
N GLY A 178 7.91 -7.49 -8.83
CA GLY A 178 8.04 -8.95 -8.75
C GLY A 178 8.77 -9.45 -7.50
N GLU A 179 9.51 -8.57 -6.81
CA GLU A 179 10.28 -8.91 -5.61
C GLU A 179 9.56 -8.51 -4.32
N LEU A 180 8.71 -7.46 -4.39
CA LEU A 180 8.00 -6.91 -3.23
C LEU A 180 7.21 -7.97 -2.44
N PRO A 181 6.51 -8.94 -3.05
CA PRO A 181 5.77 -9.95 -2.30
C PRO A 181 6.63 -10.83 -1.40
N ASP A 182 7.88 -11.07 -1.80
CA ASP A 182 8.83 -11.93 -1.09
C ASP A 182 9.82 -11.15 -0.22
N ASP A 183 9.68 -9.81 -0.16
CA ASP A 183 10.55 -8.94 0.63
C ASP A 183 10.18 -8.99 2.11
N ALA A 184 10.80 -9.91 2.84
CA ALA A 184 10.52 -10.14 4.25
C ALA A 184 10.80 -8.91 5.15
N GLU A 185 11.66 -7.98 4.70
CA GLU A 185 11.96 -6.75 5.43
C GLU A 185 10.79 -5.77 5.35
N VAL A 186 10.19 -5.61 4.16
CA VAL A 186 9.01 -4.76 3.98
C VAL A 186 7.86 -5.27 4.84
N TRP A 187 7.60 -6.57 4.83
CA TRP A 187 6.44 -7.17 5.50
C TRP A 187 6.66 -7.54 6.96
N ALA A 188 7.84 -7.21 7.53
CA ALA A 188 8.11 -7.45 8.94
C ALA A 188 7.16 -6.65 9.83
N ASP A 189 6.59 -7.31 10.84
CA ASP A 189 5.79 -6.65 11.86
C ASP A 189 6.70 -6.16 12.99
N THR A 190 6.88 -4.84 13.06
CA THR A 190 7.81 -4.18 13.99
C THR A 190 7.09 -3.09 14.77
N PRO A 191 7.17 -3.06 16.10
CA PRO A 191 6.54 -2.04 16.93
C PRO A 191 6.96 -0.61 16.53
N GLY A 192 5.96 0.27 16.38
CA GLY A 192 6.17 1.68 16.07
C GLY A 192 6.54 1.98 14.61
N ARG A 193 6.51 0.99 13.71
CA ARG A 193 6.87 1.17 12.30
C ARG A 193 5.65 1.58 11.47
N LEU A 194 5.90 2.44 10.48
CA LEU A 194 4.99 2.73 9.37
C LEU A 194 5.67 2.31 8.07
N VAL A 195 4.94 1.61 7.21
CA VAL A 195 5.33 1.32 5.83
C VAL A 195 4.30 1.91 4.89
N VAL A 196 4.73 2.80 3.99
CA VAL A 196 3.90 3.37 2.93
C VAL A 196 4.37 2.86 1.59
N ILE A 197 3.44 2.34 0.78
CA ILE A 197 3.75 1.76 -0.53
C ILE A 197 2.90 2.46 -1.61
N THR A 198 3.55 2.88 -2.68
CA THR A 198 2.92 3.40 -3.89
C THR A 198 3.73 3.02 -5.13
N CYS A 199 3.10 3.06 -6.32
CA CYS A 199 3.83 2.80 -7.54
C CYS A 199 4.86 3.90 -7.82
N LEU A 200 6.09 3.54 -8.15
CA LEU A 200 7.07 4.49 -8.68
C LEU A 200 6.80 4.68 -10.17
N GLN A 201 6.20 5.81 -10.52
CA GLN A 201 5.87 6.13 -11.90
C GLN A 201 7.14 6.35 -12.72
N ARG A 202 7.01 6.21 -14.04
CA ARG A 202 8.11 6.41 -14.99
C ARG A 202 7.90 7.71 -15.76
N PRO A 203 8.97 8.51 -15.96
CA PRO A 203 8.89 9.80 -16.67
C PRO A 203 8.38 9.69 -18.11
N ASP A 204 8.56 8.51 -18.72
CA ASP A 204 8.10 8.24 -20.09
C ASP A 204 6.62 7.84 -20.16
N GLY A 205 5.90 7.80 -19.02
CA GLY A 205 4.50 7.40 -18.94
C GLY A 205 4.24 5.91 -19.18
N SER A 206 5.30 5.10 -19.31
CA SER A 206 5.14 3.65 -19.42
C SER A 206 4.76 3.04 -18.05
N PRO A 207 4.20 1.81 -18.04
CA PRO A 207 3.81 1.16 -16.79
C PRO A 207 4.95 1.09 -15.77
N SER A 208 4.64 1.41 -14.52
CA SER A 208 5.56 1.29 -13.40
C SER A 208 6.06 -0.16 -13.25
N ARG A 209 7.35 -0.31 -13.00
CA ARG A 209 8.01 -1.61 -12.76
C ARG A 209 8.36 -1.82 -11.30
N ASP A 210 8.45 -0.72 -10.57
CA ASP A 210 8.87 -0.68 -9.19
C ASP A 210 7.79 -0.03 -8.33
N ASP A 211 7.76 -0.39 -7.06
CA ASP A 211 7.02 0.30 -6.03
C ASP A 211 8.00 1.14 -5.19
N MET A 212 7.57 2.31 -4.77
CA MET A 212 8.26 3.11 -3.77
C MET A 212 7.79 2.65 -2.39
N VAL A 213 8.72 2.16 -1.60
CA VAL A 213 8.53 1.82 -0.20
C VAL A 213 9.16 2.90 0.65
N ILE A 214 8.36 3.53 1.53
CA ILE A 214 8.80 4.56 2.48
C ILE A 214 8.60 3.98 3.87
N GLU A 215 9.66 3.99 4.67
CA GLU A 215 9.64 3.50 6.04
C GLU A 215 9.80 4.65 7.02
N ALA A 216 8.98 4.65 8.05
CA ALA A 216 9.02 5.65 9.09
C ALA A 216 8.84 5.02 10.47
N THR A 217 9.29 5.70 11.50
CA THR A 217 9.17 5.27 12.89
C THR A 217 8.33 6.27 13.65
N ARG A 218 7.46 5.79 14.51
CA ARG A 218 6.62 6.61 15.38
C ARG A 218 7.47 7.61 16.16
N ALA A 219 7.03 8.88 16.11
CA ALA A 219 7.69 9.99 16.80
C ALA A 219 7.40 10.00 18.31
#